data_26ab7baac60ecdff037ac1b8f3acebce
#
_entry.id   26ab7baac60ecdff037ac1b8f3acebce
#
_cell.length_a   1.000
_cell.length_b   1.000
_cell.length_c   1.000
_cell.angle_alpha   90.00
_cell.angle_beta   90.00
_cell.angle_gamma   90.00
#
_symmetry.space_group_name_H-M   'P 1'
#
loop_
_entity.id
_entity.type
_entity.pdbx_description
1 polymer ?
#
loop_
_entity_poly.entity_id
_entity_poly.type
_entity_poly.pdbx_seq_one_letter_code
_entity_poly.pdbx_strand_id
1 'polypeptide(L)'
;LVGYAEGAKYVDPEAKILTAYVGDFMDTAKAKDLANAQISEGADIVFQVAGGAGNGVIEAAAEKDGVMAIGVDSDQYRTLEGSNLQASVITSSLKLLDNALFNICSDYVEDPSKVPFGTTVTYGLKDNAVGIVFNENLTKSSGEDNVAKVKEILGKIQSGEITVSDAAELTADQIKEIVNN
;
A
#
# COMPACT_ATOMS: atom_id res chain seq x y z
N LEU A 1 -0.39 7.21 -2.89
CA LEU A 1 0.65 8.18 -2.54
C LEU A 1 0.26 8.97 -1.29
N VAL A 2 -0.87 9.70 -1.30
CA VAL A 2 -1.29 10.57 -0.18
C VAL A 2 -1.34 9.78 1.14
N GLY A 3 -2.14 8.73 1.23
CA GLY A 3 -2.25 7.94 2.47
C GLY A 3 -0.93 7.29 2.92
N TYR A 4 -0.03 6.96 1.99
CA TYR A 4 1.31 6.49 2.34
C TYR A 4 2.14 7.59 3.00
N ALA A 5 2.15 8.80 2.41
CA ALA A 5 2.88 9.94 2.95
C ALA A 5 2.31 10.39 4.31
N GLU A 6 0.98 10.50 4.42
CA GLU A 6 0.33 10.83 5.69
C GLU A 6 0.65 9.79 6.79
N GLY A 7 0.59 8.50 6.45
CA GLY A 7 0.88 7.42 7.40
C GLY A 7 2.33 7.42 7.87
N ALA A 8 3.30 7.61 6.96
CA ALA A 8 4.70 7.70 7.31
C ALA A 8 4.97 8.90 8.24
N LYS A 9 4.46 10.07 7.89
CA LYS A 9 4.65 11.31 8.68
C LYS A 9 3.83 11.34 9.98
N TYR A 10 2.76 10.58 10.07
CA TYR A 10 2.03 10.40 11.34
C TYR A 10 2.90 9.76 12.42
N VAL A 11 3.80 8.85 12.02
CA VAL A 11 4.71 8.15 12.93
C VAL A 11 6.04 8.87 13.06
N ASP A 12 6.58 9.35 11.94
CA ASP A 12 7.83 10.11 11.87
C ASP A 12 7.63 11.35 10.99
N PRO A 13 7.44 12.54 11.61
CA PRO A 13 7.27 13.79 10.88
C PRO A 13 8.46 14.16 9.96
N GLU A 14 9.65 13.62 10.22
CA GLU A 14 10.85 13.84 9.40
C GLU A 14 11.00 12.80 8.26
N ALA A 15 10.06 11.87 8.11
CA ALA A 15 10.09 10.85 7.08
C ALA A 15 10.13 11.50 5.67
N LYS A 16 11.13 11.12 4.88
CA LYS A 16 11.29 11.58 3.50
C LYS A 16 10.55 10.64 2.56
N ILE A 17 9.72 11.22 1.68
CA ILE A 17 8.95 10.46 0.70
C ILE A 17 9.50 10.74 -0.70
N LEU A 18 10.08 9.72 -1.31
CA LEU A 18 10.52 9.77 -2.71
C LEU A 18 9.41 9.19 -3.60
N THR A 19 9.18 9.80 -4.76
CA THR A 19 8.16 9.35 -5.70
C THR A 19 8.70 9.22 -7.11
N ALA A 20 8.28 8.15 -7.80
CA ALA A 20 8.62 7.94 -9.21
C ALA A 20 7.43 7.29 -9.94
N TYR A 21 7.30 7.58 -11.22
CA TYR A 21 6.23 7.03 -12.06
C TYR A 21 6.84 6.19 -13.19
N VAL A 22 6.50 4.91 -13.23
CA VAL A 22 6.93 4.00 -14.31
C VAL A 22 6.29 4.42 -15.64
N GLY A 23 5.00 4.79 -15.61
CA GLY A 23 4.22 5.15 -16.79
C GLY A 23 3.75 3.95 -17.62
N ASP A 24 4.03 2.73 -17.15
CA ASP A 24 3.62 1.46 -17.75
C ASP A 24 3.45 0.42 -16.65
N PHE A 25 2.40 -0.44 -16.75
CA PHE A 25 2.11 -1.48 -15.76
C PHE A 25 2.89 -2.78 -15.98
N MET A 26 3.68 -2.88 -17.06
CA MET A 26 4.39 -4.11 -17.42
C MET A 26 5.91 -3.93 -17.52
N ASP A 27 6.42 -2.68 -17.54
CA ASP A 27 7.85 -2.39 -17.68
C ASP A 27 8.60 -2.61 -16.36
N THR A 28 8.92 -3.87 -16.07
CA THR A 28 9.65 -4.29 -14.87
C THR A 28 11.07 -3.73 -14.82
N ALA A 29 11.73 -3.60 -15.97
CA ALA A 29 13.11 -3.09 -16.06
C ALA A 29 13.16 -1.63 -15.62
N LYS A 30 12.27 -0.79 -16.16
CA LYS A 30 12.17 0.62 -15.79
C LYS A 30 11.78 0.80 -14.32
N ALA A 31 10.84 -0.02 -13.82
CA ALA A 31 10.45 0.01 -12.43
C ALA A 31 11.62 -0.32 -11.48
N LYS A 32 12.46 -1.30 -11.85
CA LYS A 32 13.67 -1.65 -11.10
C LYS A 32 14.69 -0.52 -11.10
N ASP A 33 14.92 0.13 -12.27
CA ASP A 33 15.84 1.25 -12.37
C ASP A 33 15.40 2.44 -11.50
N LEU A 34 14.10 2.76 -11.49
CA LEU A 34 13.55 3.81 -10.65
C LEU A 34 13.65 3.48 -9.16
N ALA A 35 13.39 2.24 -8.77
CA ALA A 35 13.56 1.79 -7.39
C ALA A 35 15.03 1.86 -6.96
N ASN A 36 15.97 1.43 -7.80
CA ASN A 36 17.39 1.55 -7.54
C ASN A 36 17.86 3.00 -7.38
N ALA A 37 17.29 3.95 -8.15
CA ALA A 37 17.56 5.36 -7.97
C ALA A 37 17.10 5.84 -6.58
N GLN A 38 15.85 5.53 -6.16
CA GLN A 38 15.34 5.88 -4.84
C GLN A 38 16.16 5.25 -3.70
N ILE A 39 16.55 3.98 -3.84
CA ILE A 39 17.41 3.28 -2.87
C ILE A 39 18.79 3.98 -2.78
N SER A 40 19.33 4.43 -3.91
CA SER A 40 20.59 5.19 -3.94
C SER A 40 20.48 6.56 -3.28
N GLU A 41 19.29 7.14 -3.23
CA GLU A 41 18.97 8.38 -2.49
C GLU A 41 18.67 8.12 -1.01
N GLY A 42 18.71 6.85 -0.56
CA GLY A 42 18.59 6.46 0.84
C GLY A 42 17.23 5.87 1.23
N ALA A 43 16.39 5.50 0.26
CA ALA A 43 15.16 4.78 0.58
C ALA A 43 15.48 3.37 1.13
N ASP A 44 14.97 3.07 2.32
CA ASP A 44 15.06 1.78 3.00
C ASP A 44 13.77 0.95 2.85
N ILE A 45 12.65 1.60 2.54
CA ILE A 45 11.37 0.97 2.20
C ILE A 45 10.93 1.46 0.82
N VAL A 46 10.61 0.52 -0.08
CA VAL A 46 10.04 0.83 -1.38
C VAL A 46 8.64 0.24 -1.50
N PHE A 47 7.66 1.10 -1.79
CA PHE A 47 6.26 0.68 -1.96
C PHE A 47 5.89 0.74 -3.43
N GLN A 48 5.63 -0.42 -4.01
CA GLN A 48 5.23 -0.51 -5.40
C GLN A 48 3.70 -0.44 -5.56
N VAL A 49 3.23 0.43 -6.45
CA VAL A 49 1.83 0.49 -6.90
C VAL A 49 1.85 0.58 -8.43
N ALA A 50 2.43 -0.44 -9.07
CA ALA A 50 2.77 -0.42 -10.49
C ALA A 50 2.34 -1.69 -11.25
N GLY A 51 1.40 -2.45 -10.71
CA GLY A 51 0.93 -3.70 -11.34
C GLY A 51 2.07 -4.69 -11.56
N GLY A 52 2.15 -5.30 -12.74
CA GLY A 52 3.20 -6.26 -13.10
C GLY A 52 4.61 -5.66 -13.08
N ALA A 53 4.76 -4.38 -13.43
CA ALA A 53 6.02 -3.66 -13.34
C ALA A 53 6.59 -3.63 -11.92
N GLY A 54 5.73 -3.67 -10.90
CA GLY A 54 6.11 -3.70 -9.48
C GLY A 54 7.02 -4.86 -9.06
N ASN A 55 7.07 -5.95 -9.83
CA ASN A 55 8.03 -7.03 -9.57
C ASN A 55 9.48 -6.53 -9.67
N GLY A 56 9.77 -5.57 -10.56
CA GLY A 56 11.09 -4.96 -10.65
C GLY A 56 11.48 -4.16 -9.40
N VAL A 57 10.51 -3.55 -8.71
CA VAL A 57 10.75 -2.85 -7.43
C VAL A 57 11.12 -3.86 -6.33
N ILE A 58 10.42 -5.01 -6.28
CA ILE A 58 10.72 -6.07 -5.32
C ILE A 58 12.11 -6.68 -5.59
N GLU A 59 12.47 -6.86 -6.87
CA GLU A 59 13.82 -7.30 -7.27
C GLU A 59 14.88 -6.32 -6.79
N ALA A 60 14.68 -5.01 -6.99
CA ALA A 60 15.62 -3.99 -6.54
C ALA A 60 15.83 -4.02 -5.01
N ALA A 61 14.75 -4.19 -4.25
CA ALA A 61 14.83 -4.36 -2.79
C ALA A 61 15.59 -5.62 -2.39
N ALA A 62 15.34 -6.75 -3.07
CA ALA A 62 16.00 -8.02 -2.77
C ALA A 62 17.51 -8.01 -3.04
N GLU A 63 18.00 -7.12 -3.89
CA GLU A 63 19.44 -6.97 -4.23
C GLU A 63 20.20 -6.06 -3.25
N LYS A 64 19.52 -5.47 -2.26
CA LYS A 64 20.11 -4.51 -1.33
C LYS A 64 19.86 -4.91 0.12
N ASP A 65 20.91 -5.09 0.87
CA ASP A 65 20.82 -5.36 2.31
C ASP A 65 20.14 -4.19 3.03
N GLY A 66 19.20 -4.50 3.90
CA GLY A 66 18.49 -3.51 4.72
C GLY A 66 17.35 -2.79 4.00
N VAL A 67 17.08 -3.09 2.74
CA VAL A 67 15.95 -2.53 1.99
C VAL A 67 14.81 -3.55 1.94
N MET A 68 13.58 -3.07 2.16
CA MET A 68 12.38 -3.89 2.14
C MET A 68 11.35 -3.33 1.15
N ALA A 69 10.52 -4.22 0.61
CA ALA A 69 9.43 -3.85 -0.29
C ALA A 69 8.07 -4.02 0.40
N ILE A 70 7.15 -3.08 0.12
CA ILE A 70 5.73 -3.24 0.39
C ILE A 70 5.05 -3.67 -0.91
N GLY A 71 4.38 -4.81 -0.88
CA GLY A 71 3.59 -5.34 -2.00
C GLY A 71 2.22 -4.68 -2.11
N VAL A 72 1.47 -5.03 -3.16
CA VAL A 72 0.15 -4.46 -3.45
C VAL A 72 -0.83 -5.52 -3.97
N ASP A 73 -2.11 -5.21 -3.84
CA ASP A 73 -3.28 -5.97 -4.28
C ASP A 73 -3.49 -7.30 -3.54
N SER A 74 -2.48 -8.15 -3.48
CA SER A 74 -2.50 -9.47 -2.81
C SER A 74 -1.31 -9.62 -1.87
N ASP A 75 -1.29 -10.71 -1.08
CA ASP A 75 -0.14 -11.07 -0.25
C ASP A 75 1.04 -11.51 -1.12
N GLN A 76 1.90 -10.56 -1.50
CA GLN A 76 3.05 -10.84 -2.36
C GLN A 76 4.16 -11.62 -1.64
N TYR A 77 4.24 -11.59 -0.32
CA TYR A 77 5.12 -12.50 0.42
C TYR A 77 4.75 -13.96 0.15
N ARG A 78 3.45 -14.28 0.14
CA ARG A 78 2.94 -15.61 -0.15
C ARG A 78 3.05 -15.99 -1.63
N THR A 79 2.74 -15.05 -2.54
CA THR A 79 2.82 -15.33 -3.98
C THR A 79 4.24 -15.56 -4.48
N LEU A 80 5.23 -15.07 -3.74
CA LEU A 80 6.66 -15.25 -4.01
C LEU A 80 7.30 -16.39 -3.19
N GLU A 81 6.47 -17.25 -2.56
CA GLU A 81 6.96 -18.36 -1.74
C GLU A 81 7.93 -19.25 -2.53
N GLY A 82 9.07 -19.55 -1.92
CA GLY A 82 10.14 -20.35 -2.52
C GLY A 82 11.04 -19.60 -3.49
N SER A 83 10.80 -18.31 -3.75
CA SER A 83 11.71 -17.47 -4.52
C SER A 83 12.71 -16.74 -3.60
N ASN A 84 13.83 -16.29 -4.17
CA ASN A 84 14.78 -15.43 -3.46
C ASN A 84 14.27 -14.00 -3.19
N LEU A 85 13.12 -13.64 -3.74
CA LEU A 85 12.49 -12.34 -3.57
C LEU A 85 11.57 -12.28 -2.35
N GLN A 86 11.09 -13.43 -1.89
CA GLN A 86 10.10 -13.52 -0.80
C GLN A 86 10.54 -12.74 0.46
N ALA A 87 11.79 -12.90 0.86
CA ALA A 87 12.32 -12.30 2.09
C ALA A 87 12.39 -10.76 2.06
N SER A 88 12.39 -10.14 0.88
CA SER A 88 12.40 -8.68 0.74
C SER A 88 11.01 -8.05 0.89
N VAL A 89 9.92 -8.83 0.83
CA VAL A 89 8.56 -8.31 1.01
C VAL A 89 8.19 -8.29 2.49
N ILE A 90 8.18 -7.10 3.10
CA ILE A 90 7.85 -6.95 4.51
C ILE A 90 6.36 -7.13 4.79
N THR A 91 5.52 -6.55 3.95
CA THR A 91 4.05 -6.64 4.00
C THR A 91 3.46 -6.34 2.62
N SER A 92 2.13 -6.40 2.50
CA SER A 92 1.42 -5.97 1.29
C SER A 92 0.16 -5.19 1.66
N SER A 93 -0.11 -4.12 0.90
CA SER A 93 -1.38 -3.43 0.91
C SER A 93 -2.38 -4.24 0.09
N LEU A 94 -3.46 -4.69 0.72
CA LEU A 94 -4.46 -5.54 0.11
C LEU A 94 -5.58 -4.74 -0.55
N LYS A 95 -6.01 -5.21 -1.72
CA LYS A 95 -7.24 -4.79 -2.38
C LYS A 95 -8.19 -5.99 -2.46
N LEU A 96 -9.13 -6.05 -1.53
CA LEU A 96 -10.05 -7.16 -1.33
C LEU A 96 -11.29 -7.00 -2.23
N LEU A 97 -11.08 -7.18 -3.54
CA LEU A 97 -12.12 -7.00 -4.55
C LEU A 97 -13.27 -8.00 -4.39
N ASP A 98 -12.98 -9.19 -3.91
CA ASP A 98 -13.96 -10.23 -3.57
C ASP A 98 -14.96 -9.73 -2.52
N ASN A 99 -14.49 -9.10 -1.45
CA ASN A 99 -15.34 -8.52 -0.42
C ASN A 99 -16.18 -7.35 -0.98
N ALA A 100 -15.57 -6.46 -1.75
CA ALA A 100 -16.28 -5.34 -2.35
C ALA A 100 -17.40 -5.82 -3.29
N LEU A 101 -17.10 -6.79 -4.15
CA LEU A 101 -18.09 -7.39 -5.04
C LEU A 101 -19.18 -8.15 -4.27
N PHE A 102 -18.80 -8.91 -3.23
CA PHE A 102 -19.76 -9.61 -2.40
C PHE A 102 -20.74 -8.64 -1.73
N ASN A 103 -20.24 -7.53 -1.19
CA ASN A 103 -21.07 -6.52 -0.53
C ASN A 103 -22.09 -5.92 -1.53
N ILE A 104 -21.62 -5.47 -2.72
CA ILE A 104 -22.51 -4.92 -3.75
C ILE A 104 -23.57 -5.94 -4.20
N CYS A 105 -23.17 -7.19 -4.44
CA CYS A 105 -24.11 -8.23 -4.85
C CYS A 105 -25.13 -8.54 -3.74
N SER A 106 -24.70 -8.58 -2.48
CA SER A 106 -25.57 -8.82 -1.35
C SER A 106 -26.60 -7.70 -1.19
N ASP A 107 -26.15 -6.44 -1.27
CA ASP A 107 -27.03 -5.28 -1.21
C ASP A 107 -28.06 -5.28 -2.35
N TYR A 108 -27.62 -5.63 -3.56
CA TYR A 108 -28.52 -5.72 -4.70
C TYR A 108 -29.58 -6.82 -4.56
N VAL A 109 -29.20 -7.97 -4.04
CA VAL A 109 -30.13 -9.10 -3.82
C VAL A 109 -31.13 -8.78 -2.70
N GLU A 110 -30.65 -8.10 -1.64
CA GLU A 110 -31.53 -7.70 -0.52
C GLU A 110 -32.51 -6.59 -0.95
N ASP A 111 -31.99 -5.53 -1.57
CA ASP A 111 -32.78 -4.41 -2.06
C ASP A 111 -31.98 -3.66 -3.15
N PRO A 112 -32.37 -3.78 -4.44
CA PRO A 112 -31.68 -3.09 -5.54
C PRO A 112 -31.52 -1.58 -5.37
N SER A 113 -32.38 -0.94 -4.56
CA SER A 113 -32.27 0.50 -4.30
C SER A 113 -31.09 0.90 -3.41
N LYS A 114 -30.47 -0.06 -2.71
CA LYS A 114 -29.24 0.16 -1.94
C LYS A 114 -28.02 0.35 -2.82
N VAL A 115 -28.04 -0.15 -4.05
CA VAL A 115 -26.92 0.00 -4.97
C VAL A 115 -27.04 1.31 -5.74
N PRO A 116 -26.11 2.26 -5.55
CA PRO A 116 -26.18 3.58 -6.17
C PRO A 116 -25.70 3.53 -7.65
N PHE A 117 -26.52 2.99 -8.53
CA PHE A 117 -26.19 2.88 -9.97
C PHE A 117 -25.83 4.23 -10.59
N GLY A 118 -24.82 4.21 -11.46
CA GLY A 118 -24.38 5.41 -12.20
C GLY A 118 -23.55 6.39 -11.37
N THR A 119 -23.11 5.97 -10.17
CA THR A 119 -22.23 6.77 -9.29
C THR A 119 -20.91 6.06 -9.02
N THR A 120 -19.93 6.78 -8.51
CA THR A 120 -18.69 6.22 -7.96
C THR A 120 -18.88 5.98 -6.47
N VAL A 121 -18.54 4.77 -6.01
CA VAL A 121 -18.55 4.40 -4.59
C VAL A 121 -17.14 4.10 -4.15
N THR A 122 -16.70 4.69 -3.05
CA THR A 122 -15.40 4.41 -2.43
C THR A 122 -15.58 3.39 -1.31
N TYR A 123 -14.93 2.24 -1.44
CA TYR A 123 -14.83 1.22 -0.42
C TYR A 123 -13.49 1.30 0.29
N GLY A 124 -13.50 1.22 1.62
CA GLY A 124 -12.31 1.36 2.45
C GLY A 124 -12.18 0.26 3.50
N LEU A 125 -11.44 0.56 4.56
CA LEU A 125 -11.21 -0.35 5.68
C LEU A 125 -12.52 -0.73 6.41
N LYS A 126 -13.48 0.19 6.52
CA LYS A 126 -14.78 -0.06 7.16
C LYS A 126 -15.61 -1.09 6.40
N ASP A 127 -15.41 -1.17 5.10
CA ASP A 127 -16.12 -2.07 4.19
C ASP A 127 -15.38 -3.41 4.03
N ASN A 128 -14.25 -3.57 4.72
CA ASN A 128 -13.34 -4.71 4.55
C ASN A 128 -12.91 -4.92 3.09
N ALA A 129 -12.77 -3.83 2.33
CA ALA A 129 -12.40 -3.85 0.92
C ALA A 129 -10.90 -3.59 0.69
N VAL A 130 -10.20 -3.10 1.70
CA VAL A 130 -8.75 -2.92 1.71
C VAL A 130 -8.18 -3.39 3.05
N GLY A 131 -6.89 -3.66 3.08
CA GLY A 131 -6.24 -4.14 4.29
C GLY A 131 -4.71 -4.14 4.17
N ILE A 132 -4.07 -4.72 5.17
CA ILE A 132 -2.62 -4.94 5.22
C ILE A 132 -2.34 -6.38 5.66
N VAL A 133 -1.29 -6.98 5.11
CA VAL A 133 -0.88 -8.34 5.48
C VAL A 133 -0.07 -8.30 6.78
N PHE A 134 -0.48 -9.12 7.74
CA PHE A 134 0.29 -9.41 8.96
C PHE A 134 0.94 -10.78 8.82
N ASN A 135 2.12 -10.83 8.25
CA ASN A 135 2.90 -12.05 8.06
C ASN A 135 4.08 -12.14 9.05
N GLU A 136 4.77 -13.28 9.03
CA GLU A 136 5.94 -13.50 9.89
C GLU A 136 7.11 -12.56 9.56
N ASN A 137 7.26 -12.18 8.28
CA ASN A 137 8.34 -11.30 7.86
C ASN A 137 8.16 -9.87 8.39
N LEU A 138 6.92 -9.37 8.44
CA LEU A 138 6.60 -8.11 9.09
C LEU A 138 7.04 -8.12 10.55
N THR A 139 6.66 -9.17 11.30
CA THR A 139 7.02 -9.30 12.70
C THR A 139 8.53 -9.42 12.89
N LYS A 140 9.19 -10.23 12.06
CA LYS A 140 10.63 -10.46 12.12
C LYS A 140 11.44 -9.19 11.81
N SER A 141 10.99 -8.39 10.85
CA SER A 141 11.72 -7.20 10.38
C SER A 141 11.42 -5.96 11.22
N SER A 142 10.20 -5.79 11.73
CA SER A 142 9.79 -4.59 12.48
C SER A 142 9.65 -4.80 13.99
N GLY A 143 9.55 -6.03 14.45
CA GLY A 143 9.30 -6.37 15.86
C GLY A 143 7.82 -6.34 16.25
N GLU A 144 7.47 -7.06 17.31
CA GLU A 144 6.08 -7.19 17.80
C GLU A 144 5.46 -5.86 18.22
N ASP A 145 6.23 -4.97 18.83
CA ASP A 145 5.76 -3.66 19.29
C ASP A 145 5.30 -2.78 18.11
N ASN A 146 6.03 -2.80 16.99
CA ASN A 146 5.64 -2.06 15.81
C ASN A 146 4.44 -2.69 15.12
N VAL A 147 4.33 -4.02 15.10
CA VAL A 147 3.13 -4.72 14.62
C VAL A 147 1.91 -4.35 15.46
N ALA A 148 2.05 -4.25 16.78
CA ALA A 148 0.98 -3.83 17.67
C ALA A 148 0.54 -2.38 17.39
N LYS A 149 1.49 -1.46 17.16
CA LYS A 149 1.18 -0.07 16.75
C LYS A 149 0.42 0.00 15.44
N VAL A 150 0.83 -0.79 14.44
CA VAL A 150 0.12 -0.85 13.15
C VAL A 150 -1.32 -1.31 13.34
N LYS A 151 -1.56 -2.34 14.17
CA LYS A 151 -2.91 -2.81 14.50
C LYS A 151 -3.73 -1.76 15.23
N GLU A 152 -3.12 -1.02 16.17
CA GLU A 152 -3.78 0.08 16.87
C GLU A 152 -4.20 1.19 15.89
N ILE A 153 -3.30 1.63 15.00
CA ILE A 153 -3.58 2.66 13.99
C ILE A 153 -4.69 2.19 13.05
N LEU A 154 -4.64 0.93 12.60
CA LEU A 154 -5.68 0.32 11.78
C LEU A 154 -7.06 0.41 12.47
N GLY A 155 -7.13 0.07 13.75
CA GLY A 155 -8.35 0.19 14.55
C GLY A 155 -8.86 1.63 14.65
N LYS A 156 -7.95 2.61 14.82
CA LYS A 156 -8.30 4.03 14.85
C LYS A 156 -8.85 4.54 13.51
N ILE A 157 -8.30 4.08 12.40
CA ILE A 157 -8.84 4.42 11.06
C ILE A 157 -10.21 3.76 10.88
N GLN A 158 -10.39 2.50 11.26
CA GLN A 158 -11.67 1.80 11.17
C GLN A 158 -12.76 2.45 12.03
N SER A 159 -12.40 2.94 13.21
CA SER A 159 -13.34 3.66 14.11
C SER A 159 -13.63 5.10 13.65
N GLY A 160 -12.82 5.65 12.75
CA GLY A 160 -12.90 7.04 12.30
C GLY A 160 -12.23 8.05 13.25
N GLU A 161 -11.46 7.59 14.23
CA GLU A 161 -10.62 8.45 15.08
C GLU A 161 -9.48 9.10 14.27
N ILE A 162 -8.92 8.34 13.31
CA ILE A 162 -8.00 8.85 12.31
C ILE A 162 -8.71 8.88 10.97
N THR A 163 -8.70 10.05 10.32
CA THR A 163 -9.21 10.22 8.96
C THR A 163 -8.04 10.29 7.99
N VAL A 164 -8.09 9.52 6.92
CA VAL A 164 -7.14 9.55 5.80
C VAL A 164 -7.73 10.42 4.70
N SER A 165 -6.92 11.30 4.12
CA SER A 165 -7.37 12.19 3.04
C SER A 165 -7.76 11.42 1.78
N ASP A 166 -8.89 11.80 1.17
CA ASP A 166 -9.26 11.29 -0.15
C ASP A 166 -8.50 12.10 -1.23
N ALA A 167 -7.56 11.43 -1.90
CA ALA A 167 -6.74 12.06 -2.94
C ALA A 167 -7.58 12.59 -4.13
N ALA A 168 -8.80 12.09 -4.33
CA ALA A 168 -9.69 12.57 -5.38
C ALA A 168 -10.28 13.97 -5.06
N GLU A 169 -10.29 14.36 -3.78
CA GLU A 169 -10.78 15.65 -3.30
C GLU A 169 -9.65 16.71 -3.19
N LEU A 170 -8.38 16.29 -3.38
CA LEU A 170 -7.23 17.15 -3.24
C LEU A 170 -6.77 17.75 -4.57
N THR A 171 -6.30 19.01 -4.52
CA THR A 171 -5.59 19.61 -5.64
C THR A 171 -4.16 19.06 -5.76
N ALA A 172 -3.55 19.20 -6.93
CA ALA A 172 -2.17 18.80 -7.15
C ALA A 172 -1.18 19.48 -6.20
N ASP A 173 -1.44 20.72 -5.82
CA ASP A 173 -0.56 21.46 -4.89
C ASP A 173 -0.72 20.96 -3.45
N GLN A 174 -1.93 20.63 -3.01
CA GLN A 174 -2.16 19.98 -1.71
C GLN A 174 -1.47 18.59 -1.63
N ILE A 175 -1.56 17.82 -2.71
CA ILE A 175 -0.85 16.52 -2.77
C ILE A 175 0.67 16.72 -2.65
N LYS A 176 1.24 17.70 -3.36
CA LYS A 176 2.66 18.02 -3.27
C LYS A 176 3.06 18.46 -1.86
N GLU A 177 2.23 19.27 -1.21
CA GLU A 177 2.46 19.71 0.16
C GLU A 177 2.50 18.52 1.14
N ILE A 178 1.54 17.61 1.06
CA ILE A 178 1.51 16.39 1.89
C ILE A 178 2.77 15.54 1.67
N VAL A 179 3.25 15.43 0.45
CA VAL A 179 4.42 14.58 0.12
C VAL A 179 5.74 15.23 0.52
N ASN A 180 5.88 16.56 0.37
CA ASN A 180 7.17 17.25 0.51
C ASN A 180 7.39 17.91 1.88
N ASN A 181 6.33 18.16 2.66
CA ASN A 181 6.43 18.71 4.02
C ASN A 181 6.45 17.60 5.06
#